data_9c3ca5b464bdedba4262fbed06072813
#
_entry.id   9c3ca5b464bdedba4262fbed06072813
#
_cell.length_a   1.000
_cell.length_b   1.000
_cell.length_c   1.000
_cell.angle_alpha   90.00
_cell.angle_beta   90.00
_cell.angle_gamma   90.00
#
_symmetry.space_group_name_H-M   'P 1'
#
loop_
_entity.id
_entity.type
_entity.pdbx_description
1 polymer ?
#
loop_
_entity_poly.entity_id
_entity_poly.type
_entity_poly.pdbx_seq_one_letter_code
_entity_poly.pdbx_strand_id
1 'polypeptide(L)'
;MICCFWVNQNIAQKQWQEFTPPGQQFKVLVPGTMTNGQKKILTDIGELRPETWMCEGSGDDPNKLYLVSYVDYPAGTFHPDSTALIEELFQASLETHLKDLSGQLTYQTASNYNQNPGLFYRATYNDNKLVVKSRMLLIGDRFYALQVYTFSEKSLNDGMNKFLESFRIIEKQ
;
A
#
# COMPACT_ATOMS: atom_id res chain seq x y z
N MET A 1 -27.64 -21.64 -45.11
CA MET A 1 -26.39 -20.87 -44.99
C MET A 1 -26.52 -20.05 -43.69
N ILE A 2 -25.93 -20.55 -42.60
CA ILE A 2 -26.04 -19.91 -41.27
C ILE A 2 -24.75 -19.13 -41.06
N CYS A 3 -24.86 -17.78 -41.09
CA CYS A 3 -23.74 -16.91 -40.78
C CYS A 3 -23.63 -16.83 -39.24
N CYS A 4 -22.60 -17.49 -38.69
CA CYS A 4 -22.19 -17.27 -37.27
C CYS A 4 -21.47 -15.91 -37.20
N PHE A 5 -22.11 -14.93 -36.64
CA PHE A 5 -21.47 -13.69 -36.20
C PHE A 5 -20.66 -14.00 -34.94
N TRP A 6 -19.35 -14.05 -35.07
CA TRP A 6 -18.43 -13.98 -33.94
C TRP A 6 -18.45 -12.57 -33.40
N VAL A 7 -19.12 -12.36 -32.28
CA VAL A 7 -18.99 -11.13 -31.51
C VAL A 7 -17.65 -11.21 -30.78
N ASN A 8 -16.63 -10.56 -31.29
CA ASN A 8 -15.41 -10.29 -30.55
C ASN A 8 -15.74 -9.37 -29.39
N GLN A 9 -16.01 -9.94 -28.21
CA GLN A 9 -15.98 -9.18 -26.99
C GLN A 9 -14.51 -8.80 -26.73
N ASN A 10 -14.12 -7.61 -27.12
CA ASN A 10 -12.93 -6.97 -26.60
C ASN A 10 -13.17 -6.74 -25.11
N ILE A 11 -12.81 -7.71 -24.28
CA ILE A 11 -12.63 -7.50 -22.85
C ILE A 11 -11.44 -6.55 -22.78
N ALA A 12 -11.70 -5.26 -22.59
CA ALA A 12 -10.67 -4.26 -22.37
C ALA A 12 -9.90 -4.68 -21.14
N GLN A 13 -8.78 -5.34 -21.33
CA GLN A 13 -7.89 -5.75 -20.25
C GLN A 13 -7.46 -4.48 -19.53
N LYS A 14 -7.85 -4.34 -18.27
CA LYS A 14 -7.55 -3.16 -17.45
C LYS A 14 -6.05 -2.90 -17.47
N GLN A 15 -5.67 -1.80 -18.13
CA GLN A 15 -4.26 -1.47 -18.33
C GLN A 15 -3.71 -0.84 -17.05
N TRP A 16 -2.87 -1.58 -16.35
CA TRP A 16 -2.09 -1.05 -15.24
C TRP A 16 -1.12 0.00 -15.75
N GLN A 17 -1.04 1.12 -15.06
CA GLN A 17 -0.17 2.24 -15.40
C GLN A 17 0.79 2.55 -14.26
N GLU A 18 1.96 3.08 -14.59
CA GLU A 18 2.90 3.57 -13.60
C GLU A 18 2.42 4.92 -13.07
N PHE A 19 2.31 5.02 -11.76
CA PHE A 19 2.04 6.25 -11.05
C PHE A 19 3.31 6.74 -10.35
N THR A 20 3.59 8.03 -10.48
CA THR A 20 4.66 8.77 -9.80
C THR A 20 4.04 10.03 -9.21
N PRO A 21 4.15 10.28 -7.88
CA PRO A 21 3.60 11.49 -7.28
C PRO A 21 4.39 12.74 -7.70
N PRO A 22 3.80 13.95 -7.56
CA PRO A 22 4.56 15.18 -7.65
C PRO A 22 5.75 15.15 -6.68
N GLY A 23 6.93 15.54 -7.14
CA GLY A 23 8.18 15.41 -6.36
C GLY A 23 8.95 14.12 -6.61
N GLN A 24 8.38 13.16 -7.34
CA GLN A 24 9.09 12.00 -7.89
C GLN A 24 9.90 11.19 -6.87
N GLN A 25 9.30 10.88 -5.70
CA GLN A 25 9.99 10.13 -4.65
C GLN A 25 9.93 8.61 -4.88
N PHE A 26 8.86 8.13 -5.50
CA PHE A 26 8.64 6.72 -5.81
C PHE A 26 7.79 6.54 -7.05
N LYS A 27 7.69 5.29 -7.51
CA LYS A 27 6.76 4.86 -8.53
C LYS A 27 6.11 3.53 -8.14
N VAL A 28 4.89 3.32 -8.62
CA VAL A 28 4.10 2.10 -8.36
C VAL A 28 3.12 1.85 -9.50
N LEU A 29 2.82 0.59 -9.80
CA LEU A 29 1.79 0.24 -10.77
C LEU A 29 0.41 0.30 -10.11
N VAL A 30 -0.55 0.92 -10.78
CA VAL A 30 -1.94 1.06 -10.33
C VAL A 30 -2.92 0.76 -11.45
N PRO A 31 -4.13 0.26 -11.14
CA PRO A 31 -5.11 -0.07 -12.15
C PRO A 31 -5.98 1.12 -12.61
N GLY A 32 -5.73 2.32 -12.12
CA GLY A 32 -6.54 3.51 -12.41
C GLY A 32 -5.86 4.79 -11.99
N THR A 33 -6.63 5.86 -11.88
CA THR A 33 -6.11 7.18 -11.50
C THR A 33 -5.96 7.28 -9.98
N MET A 34 -4.80 7.78 -9.54
CA MET A 34 -4.55 8.08 -8.14
C MET A 34 -5.06 9.47 -7.78
N THR A 35 -5.71 9.59 -6.64
CA THR A 35 -6.15 10.86 -6.05
C THR A 35 -5.39 11.12 -4.76
N ASN A 36 -5.06 12.37 -4.50
CA ASN A 36 -4.31 12.78 -3.30
C ASN A 36 -5.24 13.12 -2.14
N GLY A 37 -4.87 12.66 -0.94
CA GLY A 37 -5.44 13.06 0.33
C GLY A 37 -4.34 13.48 1.29
N GLN A 38 -4.57 14.53 2.05
CA GLN A 38 -3.63 14.99 3.08
C GLN A 38 -4.31 14.96 4.45
N LYS A 39 -3.59 14.48 5.45
CA LYS A 39 -4.04 14.48 6.86
C LYS A 39 -2.89 14.99 7.72
N LYS A 40 -3.22 15.80 8.74
CA LYS A 40 -2.25 16.20 9.77
C LYS A 40 -2.40 15.29 10.97
N ILE A 41 -1.29 14.85 11.52
CA ILE A 41 -1.24 14.03 12.73
C ILE A 41 -0.33 14.73 13.74
N LEU A 42 -0.84 15.02 14.92
CA LEU A 42 -0.04 15.51 16.04
C LEU A 42 0.52 14.31 16.80
N THR A 43 1.83 14.32 17.00
CA THR A 43 2.56 13.31 17.76
C THR A 43 3.46 13.97 18.81
N ASP A 44 4.01 13.19 19.74
CA ASP A 44 4.94 13.67 20.76
C ASP A 44 6.24 14.22 20.15
N ILE A 45 6.58 13.85 18.93
CA ILE A 45 7.75 14.33 18.19
C ILE A 45 7.43 15.52 17.26
N GLY A 46 6.19 16.02 17.29
CA GLY A 46 5.73 17.16 16.49
C GLY A 46 4.58 16.83 15.53
N GLU A 47 4.28 17.78 14.65
CA GLU A 47 3.26 17.62 13.61
C GLU A 47 3.81 16.80 12.45
N LEU A 48 3.23 15.64 12.20
CA LEU A 48 3.49 14.83 11.01
C LEU A 48 2.41 15.11 9.96
N ARG A 49 2.82 15.12 8.70
CA ARG A 49 1.95 15.37 7.53
C ARG A 49 2.06 14.20 6.55
N PRO A 50 1.40 13.07 6.84
CA PRO A 50 1.38 11.99 5.88
C PRO A 50 0.68 12.43 4.60
N GLU A 51 1.31 12.14 3.48
CA GLU A 51 0.68 12.22 2.17
C GLU A 51 0.12 10.86 1.79
N THR A 52 -1.11 10.85 1.29
CA THR A 52 -1.80 9.63 0.91
C THR A 52 -2.29 9.74 -0.52
N TRP A 53 -1.98 8.74 -1.32
CA TRP A 53 -2.47 8.58 -2.68
C TRP A 53 -3.33 7.33 -2.74
N MET A 54 -4.52 7.41 -3.35
CA MET A 54 -5.46 6.31 -3.41
C MET A 54 -6.06 6.15 -4.80
N CYS A 55 -6.32 4.90 -5.17
CA CYS A 55 -7.01 4.51 -6.39
C CYS A 55 -8.11 3.52 -6.02
N GLU A 56 -9.36 3.84 -6.34
CA GLU A 56 -10.47 2.91 -6.18
C GLU A 56 -10.47 1.87 -7.31
N GLY A 57 -10.74 0.63 -6.95
CA GLY A 57 -10.98 -0.43 -7.93
C GLY A 57 -12.27 -0.16 -8.69
N SER A 58 -12.25 -0.30 -10.00
CA SER A 58 -13.41 -0.07 -10.87
C SER A 58 -13.70 -1.26 -11.78
N GLY A 59 -14.94 -1.41 -12.20
CA GLY A 59 -15.36 -2.53 -13.07
C GLY A 59 -15.12 -3.88 -12.41
N ASP A 60 -14.42 -4.78 -13.10
CA ASP A 60 -14.16 -6.15 -12.66
C ASP A 60 -12.94 -6.29 -11.74
N ASP A 61 -12.38 -5.18 -11.26
CA ASP A 61 -11.26 -5.24 -10.31
C ASP A 61 -11.69 -5.98 -9.03
N PRO A 62 -10.99 -7.07 -8.63
CA PRO A 62 -11.31 -7.74 -7.39
C PRO A 62 -11.03 -6.87 -6.16
N ASN A 63 -10.12 -5.91 -6.27
CA ASN A 63 -9.72 -5.04 -5.17
C ASN A 63 -10.56 -3.75 -5.16
N LYS A 64 -10.88 -3.28 -3.96
CA LYS A 64 -11.71 -2.08 -3.75
C LYS A 64 -10.91 -0.81 -3.68
N LEU A 65 -9.70 -0.89 -3.08
CA LEU A 65 -8.88 0.28 -2.84
C LEU A 65 -7.40 -0.11 -2.86
N TYR A 66 -6.61 0.71 -3.52
CA TYR A 66 -5.16 0.71 -3.50
C TYR A 66 -4.69 2.03 -2.89
N LEU A 67 -3.78 1.97 -1.94
CA LEU A 67 -3.35 3.13 -1.19
C LEU A 67 -1.84 3.10 -0.99
N VAL A 68 -1.20 4.24 -1.23
CA VAL A 68 0.18 4.52 -0.81
C VAL A 68 0.17 5.74 0.07
N SER A 69 0.68 5.61 1.28
CA SER A 69 0.96 6.74 2.14
C SER A 69 2.42 6.81 2.48
N TYR A 70 2.92 8.01 2.73
CA TYR A 70 4.24 8.21 3.28
C TYR A 70 4.26 9.39 4.24
N VAL A 71 5.21 9.36 5.16
CA VAL A 71 5.46 10.43 6.12
C VAL A 71 6.94 10.59 6.35
N ASP A 72 7.40 11.84 6.38
CA ASP A 72 8.77 12.20 6.73
C ASP A 72 8.86 12.42 8.23
N TYR A 73 9.77 11.72 8.87
CA TYR A 73 10.22 11.99 10.23
C TYR A 73 11.37 13.01 10.21
N PRO A 74 11.64 13.69 11.32
CA PRO A 74 12.81 14.56 11.44
C PRO A 74 14.10 13.83 11.06
N ALA A 75 15.00 14.52 10.37
CA ALA A 75 16.27 13.93 9.93
C ALA A 75 17.08 13.36 11.11
N GLY A 76 17.56 12.12 10.96
CA GLY A 76 18.32 11.41 11.98
C GLY A 76 17.45 10.76 13.07
N THR A 77 16.13 10.67 12.88
CA THR A 77 15.24 9.93 13.81
C THR A 77 15.58 8.43 13.82
N PHE A 78 15.87 7.86 12.66
CA PHE A 78 16.17 6.44 12.52
C PHE A 78 17.59 6.23 12.06
N HIS A 79 18.43 5.73 12.95
CA HIS A 79 19.78 5.28 12.61
C HIS A 79 19.75 3.78 12.25
N PRO A 80 20.58 3.30 11.31
CA PRO A 80 20.62 1.88 10.94
C PRO A 80 20.78 0.91 12.12
N ASP A 81 21.45 1.34 13.19
CA ASP A 81 21.66 0.55 14.40
C ASP A 81 20.48 0.61 15.40
N SER A 82 19.46 1.46 15.13
CA SER A 82 18.30 1.64 16.00
C SER A 82 17.22 0.58 15.75
N THR A 83 17.60 -0.70 15.72
CA THR A 83 16.71 -1.81 15.36
C THR A 83 15.46 -1.87 16.23
N ALA A 84 15.57 -1.66 17.54
CA ALA A 84 14.45 -1.67 18.47
C ALA A 84 13.44 -0.55 18.17
N LEU A 85 13.90 0.67 17.88
CA LEU A 85 13.04 1.78 17.53
C LEU A 85 12.32 1.56 16.20
N ILE A 86 13.01 0.95 15.23
CA ILE A 86 12.45 0.61 13.91
C ILE A 86 11.38 -0.48 14.05
N GLU A 87 11.62 -1.50 14.86
CA GLU A 87 10.64 -2.54 15.18
C GLU A 87 9.41 -1.95 15.87
N GLU A 88 9.62 -1.07 16.86
CA GLU A 88 8.54 -0.36 17.56
C GLU A 88 7.69 0.47 16.59
N LEU A 89 8.30 1.21 15.65
CA LEU A 89 7.60 1.95 14.61
C LEU A 89 6.65 1.05 13.82
N PHE A 90 7.14 -0.10 13.34
CA PHE A 90 6.33 -1.03 12.55
C PHE A 90 5.20 -1.64 13.37
N GLN A 91 5.47 -2.07 14.61
CA GLN A 91 4.45 -2.66 15.47
C GLN A 91 3.38 -1.62 15.88
N ALA A 92 3.78 -0.43 16.29
CA ALA A 92 2.83 0.65 16.62
C ALA A 92 1.97 1.05 15.43
N SER A 93 2.56 1.10 14.22
CA SER A 93 1.83 1.40 12.99
C SER A 93 0.83 0.29 12.63
N LEU A 94 1.22 -0.98 12.79
CA LEU A 94 0.36 -2.14 12.59
C LEU A 94 -0.80 -2.14 13.59
N GLU A 95 -0.53 -1.99 14.88
CA GLU A 95 -1.53 -1.98 15.95
C GLU A 95 -2.54 -0.85 15.77
N THR A 96 -2.05 0.36 15.43
CA THR A 96 -2.92 1.51 15.14
C THR A 96 -3.85 1.20 13.97
N HIS A 97 -3.31 0.64 12.88
CA HIS A 97 -4.14 0.30 11.72
C HIS A 97 -5.16 -0.81 12.03
N LEU A 98 -4.78 -1.85 12.78
CA LEU A 98 -5.71 -2.88 13.23
C LEU A 98 -6.82 -2.30 14.11
N LYS A 99 -6.47 -1.39 15.02
CA LYS A 99 -7.44 -0.70 15.88
C LYS A 99 -8.43 0.13 15.08
N ASP A 100 -7.94 0.92 14.11
CA ASP A 100 -8.77 1.77 13.25
C ASP A 100 -9.77 0.95 12.42
N LEU A 101 -9.37 -0.24 11.96
CA LEU A 101 -10.23 -1.16 11.23
C LEU A 101 -11.12 -2.04 12.13
N SER A 102 -10.91 -2.05 13.43
CA SER A 102 -11.41 -3.12 14.34
C SER A 102 -11.06 -4.50 13.77
N GLY A 103 -9.83 -4.63 13.28
CA GLY A 103 -9.34 -5.77 12.51
C GLY A 103 -8.58 -6.77 13.35
N GLN A 104 -8.37 -7.95 12.77
CA GLN A 104 -7.58 -9.04 13.35
C GLN A 104 -6.40 -9.37 12.44
N LEU A 105 -5.20 -9.41 13.01
CA LEU A 105 -4.00 -9.84 12.30
C LEU A 105 -4.13 -11.32 11.90
N THR A 106 -3.89 -11.61 10.64
CA THR A 106 -3.83 -12.99 10.13
C THR A 106 -2.39 -13.51 10.17
N TYR A 107 -1.46 -12.72 9.65
CA TYR A 107 -0.02 -12.97 9.71
C TYR A 107 0.78 -11.70 9.42
N GLN A 108 2.04 -11.71 9.84
CA GLN A 108 3.04 -10.71 9.49
C GLN A 108 4.39 -11.38 9.22
N THR A 109 5.22 -10.72 8.42
CA THR A 109 6.58 -11.18 8.11
C THR A 109 7.46 -9.99 7.73
N ALA A 110 8.77 -10.10 7.98
CA ALA A 110 9.74 -9.13 7.49
C ALA A 110 9.69 -9.06 5.96
N SER A 111 9.77 -7.84 5.41
CA SER A 111 9.68 -7.59 3.97
C SER A 111 10.61 -6.46 3.57
N ASN A 112 11.91 -6.72 3.63
CA ASN A 112 12.93 -5.72 3.33
C ASN A 112 12.89 -5.26 1.87
N TYR A 113 13.32 -4.03 1.65
CA TYR A 113 13.50 -3.43 0.33
C TYR A 113 14.93 -2.89 0.21
N ASN A 114 15.78 -3.52 -0.62
CA ASN A 114 17.16 -3.08 -0.83
C ASN A 114 17.88 -2.77 0.49
N GLN A 115 17.99 -3.68 1.41
CA GLN A 115 18.58 -3.51 2.76
C GLN A 115 17.80 -2.59 3.72
N ASN A 116 16.77 -1.87 3.25
CA ASN A 116 15.91 -1.10 4.14
C ASN A 116 14.89 -2.01 4.82
N PRO A 117 14.62 -1.81 6.11
CA PRO A 117 13.68 -2.64 6.84
C PRO A 117 12.24 -2.45 6.36
N GLY A 118 11.47 -3.50 6.45
CA GLY A 118 10.06 -3.49 6.12
C GLY A 118 9.28 -4.59 6.79
N LEU A 119 7.97 -4.41 6.86
CA LEU A 119 7.01 -5.35 7.40
C LEU A 119 5.88 -5.57 6.39
N PHE A 120 5.59 -6.82 6.11
CA PHE A 120 4.39 -7.22 5.39
C PHE A 120 3.39 -7.83 6.35
N TYR A 121 2.10 -7.49 6.23
CA TYR A 121 1.05 -8.15 6.99
C TYR A 121 -0.25 -8.29 6.20
N ARG A 122 -1.07 -9.24 6.66
CA ARG A 122 -2.44 -9.44 6.23
C ARG A 122 -3.34 -9.41 7.46
N ALA A 123 -4.46 -8.71 7.33
CA ALA A 123 -5.48 -8.65 8.37
C ALA A 123 -6.88 -8.80 7.76
N THR A 124 -7.80 -9.29 8.58
CA THR A 124 -9.24 -9.33 8.28
C THR A 124 -9.98 -8.34 9.16
N TYR A 125 -11.10 -7.82 8.69
CA TYR A 125 -11.96 -6.90 9.41
C TYR A 125 -13.41 -7.01 8.94
N ASN A 126 -14.33 -6.29 9.60
CA ASN A 126 -15.76 -6.35 9.29
C ASN A 126 -16.28 -7.81 9.29
N ASP A 127 -16.18 -8.50 10.44
CA ASP A 127 -16.57 -9.90 10.62
C ASP A 127 -15.92 -10.85 9.59
N ASN A 128 -14.64 -10.64 9.31
CA ASN A 128 -13.85 -11.38 8.33
C ASN A 128 -14.33 -11.28 6.87
N LYS A 129 -15.23 -10.35 6.54
CA LYS A 129 -15.72 -10.14 5.18
C LYS A 129 -14.74 -9.38 4.30
N LEU A 130 -13.85 -8.61 4.91
CA LEU A 130 -12.88 -7.77 4.24
C LEU A 130 -11.46 -8.14 4.65
N VAL A 131 -10.53 -7.94 3.73
CA VAL A 131 -9.10 -8.22 3.89
C VAL A 131 -8.31 -6.99 3.49
N VAL A 132 -7.26 -6.70 4.25
CA VAL A 132 -6.18 -5.81 3.84
C VAL A 132 -4.88 -6.58 3.78
N LYS A 133 -4.09 -6.36 2.72
CA LYS A 133 -2.66 -6.67 2.67
C LYS A 133 -1.89 -5.36 2.68
N SER A 134 -0.88 -5.28 3.51
CA SER A 134 -0.06 -4.08 3.64
C SER A 134 1.42 -4.43 3.60
N ARG A 135 2.19 -3.56 2.97
CA ARG A 135 3.65 -3.55 3.02
C ARG A 135 4.10 -2.20 3.55
N MET A 136 4.80 -2.21 4.67
CA MET A 136 5.41 -1.03 5.27
C MET A 136 6.91 -1.06 5.01
N LEU A 137 7.51 0.10 4.76
CA LEU A 137 8.94 0.25 4.50
C LEU A 137 9.45 1.50 5.21
N LEU A 138 10.64 1.44 5.77
CA LEU A 138 11.36 2.60 6.29
C LEU A 138 12.63 2.80 5.45
N ILE A 139 12.74 3.95 4.76
CA ILE A 139 13.85 4.29 3.87
C ILE A 139 14.44 5.61 4.31
N GLY A 140 15.59 5.57 4.98
CA GLY A 140 16.07 6.70 5.73
C GLY A 140 15.09 7.08 6.84
N ASP A 141 14.71 8.36 6.90
CA ASP A 141 13.70 8.85 7.86
C ASP A 141 12.28 8.95 7.25
N ARG A 142 12.04 8.27 6.12
CA ARG A 142 10.71 8.23 5.49
C ARG A 142 10.06 6.86 5.63
N PHE A 143 8.89 6.86 6.24
CA PHE A 143 8.05 5.67 6.36
C PHE A 143 7.03 5.64 5.22
N TYR A 144 6.89 4.48 4.57
CA TYR A 144 5.90 4.20 3.54
C TYR A 144 4.96 3.10 4.00
N ALA A 145 3.67 3.21 3.64
CA ALA A 145 2.71 2.13 3.76
C ALA A 145 1.94 1.97 2.43
N LEU A 146 2.05 0.79 1.84
CA LEU A 146 1.26 0.37 0.68
C LEU A 146 0.18 -0.57 1.16
N GLN A 147 -1.07 -0.34 0.78
CA GLN A 147 -2.22 -1.10 1.27
C GLN A 147 -3.18 -1.42 0.13
N VAL A 148 -3.68 -2.67 0.12
CA VAL A 148 -4.73 -3.10 -0.82
C VAL A 148 -5.86 -3.72 -0.03
N TYR A 149 -7.07 -3.26 -0.30
CA TYR A 149 -8.30 -3.69 0.37
C TYR A 149 -9.20 -4.46 -0.59
N THR A 150 -9.75 -5.58 -0.15
CA THR A 150 -10.63 -6.42 -0.97
C THR A 150 -11.64 -7.18 -0.12
N PHE A 151 -12.61 -7.84 -0.75
CA PHE A 151 -13.44 -8.83 -0.09
C PHE A 151 -12.67 -10.12 0.17
N SER A 152 -13.00 -10.82 1.26
CA SER A 152 -12.30 -12.05 1.67
C SER A 152 -12.33 -13.12 0.59
N GLU A 153 -13.46 -13.29 -0.10
CA GLU A 153 -13.61 -14.26 -1.20
C GLU A 153 -12.79 -13.91 -2.44
N LYS A 154 -12.33 -12.65 -2.56
CA LYS A 154 -11.49 -12.17 -3.66
C LYS A 154 -10.04 -11.91 -3.27
N SER A 155 -9.63 -12.27 -2.05
CA SER A 155 -8.32 -11.92 -1.49
C SER A 155 -7.13 -12.71 -2.04
N LEU A 156 -7.38 -13.73 -2.86
CA LEU A 156 -6.37 -14.47 -3.60
C LEU A 156 -6.38 -14.00 -5.06
N ASN A 157 -5.81 -12.84 -5.32
CA ASN A 157 -5.71 -12.27 -6.64
C ASN A 157 -4.34 -11.65 -6.89
N ASP A 158 -3.89 -11.67 -8.14
CA ASP A 158 -2.57 -11.19 -8.56
C ASP A 158 -2.45 -9.65 -8.46
N GLY A 159 -3.56 -8.93 -8.55
CA GLY A 159 -3.58 -7.47 -8.46
C GLY A 159 -3.02 -6.94 -7.16
N MET A 160 -3.29 -7.61 -6.03
CA MET A 160 -2.72 -7.22 -4.73
C MET A 160 -1.19 -7.32 -4.74
N ASN A 161 -0.66 -8.45 -5.18
CA ASN A 161 0.79 -8.65 -5.23
C ASN A 161 1.44 -7.72 -6.25
N LYS A 162 0.84 -7.60 -7.44
CA LYS A 162 1.32 -6.71 -8.50
C LYS A 162 1.49 -5.27 -7.99
N PHE A 163 0.52 -4.73 -7.25
CA PHE A 163 0.63 -3.42 -6.65
C PHE A 163 1.75 -3.35 -5.61
N LEU A 164 1.72 -4.21 -4.59
CA LEU A 164 2.65 -4.18 -3.46
C LEU A 164 4.10 -4.42 -3.87
N GLU A 165 4.34 -5.24 -4.90
CA GLU A 165 5.68 -5.59 -5.38
C GLU A 165 6.21 -4.63 -6.45
N SER A 166 5.35 -3.81 -7.05
CA SER A 166 5.75 -2.86 -8.10
C SER A 166 6.41 -1.59 -7.57
N PHE A 167 6.33 -1.34 -6.27
CA PHE A 167 6.89 -0.14 -5.64
C PHE A 167 8.40 -0.04 -5.86
N ARG A 168 8.85 1.13 -6.29
CA ARG A 168 10.27 1.46 -6.48
C ARG A 168 10.54 2.89 -6.02
N ILE A 169 11.64 3.10 -5.31
CA ILE A 169 12.17 4.43 -5.03
C ILE A 169 12.80 5.00 -6.29
N ILE A 170 12.59 6.28 -6.52
CA ILE A 170 13.26 7.05 -7.57
C ILE A 170 14.46 7.73 -6.92
N GLU A 171 15.66 7.28 -7.25
CA GLU A 171 16.89 7.92 -6.81
C GLU A 171 17.05 9.25 -7.54
N LYS A 172 17.24 10.34 -6.79
CA LYS A 172 17.58 11.63 -7.39
C LYS A 172 19.04 11.53 -7.89
N GLN A 173 19.20 11.71 -9.18
CA GLN A 173 20.52 11.88 -9.79
C GLN A 173 21.14 13.20 -9.36
#